data_73bd0f8e1da486bbecb2161eeedd85b3
#
_entry.id   73bd0f8e1da486bbecb2161eeedd85b3
#
_cell.length_a   1.000
_cell.length_b   1.000
_cell.length_c   1.000
_cell.angle_alpha   90.00
_cell.angle_beta   90.00
_cell.angle_gamma   90.00
#
_symmetry.space_group_name_H-M   'P 1'
#
loop_
_entity.id
_entity.type
_entity.pdbx_description
1 polymer ?
#
loop_
_entity_poly.entity_id
_entity_poly.type
_entity_poly.pdbx_seq_one_letter_code
_entity_poly.pdbx_strand_id
1 'polypeptide(L)'
;LRRKKRRKKVVTGATVPMKAERPGQIWTYDFIHDACENGRKLKLLTVTDEFHRESLAIQVEGRLPSKKVIEVLKSLFEQHGAPEFIRSDNGPEFVAKAVGEWIRKNGSQTYFIEPGSPWQNGYAESFHGKLRDECLNMEVFRNLEEAKVVIETWRRRYNQERPHSSLGYRTPLEYRAQWEREHKGKVVNAQLSLTRCAPPRYRSTKSKGLSSK
;
A
#
# COMPACT_ATOMS: atom_id res chain seq x y z
N LEU A 1 -23.76 24.89 -32.29
CA LEU A 1 -22.81 24.15 -31.45
C LEU A 1 -23.25 22.69 -31.34
N ARG A 2 -22.56 21.78 -32.05
CA ARG A 2 -22.83 20.33 -32.02
C ARG A 2 -22.47 19.79 -30.63
N ARG A 3 -23.46 19.37 -29.81
CA ARG A 3 -23.20 18.61 -28.57
C ARG A 3 -22.47 17.30 -28.89
N LYS A 4 -21.23 17.15 -28.39
CA LYS A 4 -20.52 15.87 -28.42
C LYS A 4 -21.36 14.82 -27.67
N LYS A 5 -21.90 13.82 -28.41
CA LYS A 5 -22.53 12.64 -27.79
C LYS A 5 -21.50 11.95 -26.90
N ARG A 6 -21.75 11.89 -25.58
CA ARG A 6 -21.01 11.03 -24.67
C ARG A 6 -21.10 9.58 -25.18
N ARG A 7 -19.98 9.02 -25.60
CA ARG A 7 -19.91 7.58 -25.87
C ARG A 7 -20.24 6.86 -24.55
N LYS A 8 -21.32 6.06 -24.53
CA LYS A 8 -21.57 5.13 -23.44
C LYS A 8 -20.40 4.16 -23.41
N LYS A 9 -19.56 4.21 -22.35
CA LYS A 9 -18.61 3.14 -22.06
C LYS A 9 -19.45 1.89 -21.77
N VAL A 10 -19.22 0.83 -22.52
CA VAL A 10 -19.72 -0.49 -22.19
C VAL A 10 -18.98 -0.91 -20.93
N VAL A 11 -19.69 -0.92 -19.81
CA VAL A 11 -19.18 -1.46 -18.54
C VAL A 11 -19.28 -2.97 -18.70
N THR A 12 -18.18 -3.58 -19.14
CA THR A 12 -18.02 -5.03 -19.12
C THR A 12 -17.71 -5.43 -17.68
N GLY A 13 -18.73 -5.99 -17.00
CA GLY A 13 -18.60 -6.59 -15.67
C GLY A 13 -18.45 -5.54 -14.54
N ALA A 14 -19.47 -5.41 -13.70
CA ALA A 14 -19.32 -4.71 -12.42
C ALA A 14 -18.29 -5.48 -11.59
N THR A 15 -17.06 -4.97 -11.54
CA THR A 15 -16.04 -5.49 -10.62
C THR A 15 -16.49 -5.12 -9.22
N VAL A 16 -16.99 -6.10 -8.48
CA VAL A 16 -17.32 -5.92 -7.05
C VAL A 16 -16.05 -5.44 -6.36
N PRO A 17 -16.08 -4.34 -5.59
CA PRO A 17 -14.91 -3.87 -4.87
C PRO A 17 -14.40 -5.00 -3.99
N MET A 18 -13.18 -5.45 -4.23
CA MET A 18 -12.59 -6.50 -3.42
C MET A 18 -12.36 -5.96 -2.01
N LYS A 19 -12.93 -6.62 -0.99
CA LYS A 19 -12.74 -6.29 0.42
C LYS A 19 -11.62 -7.16 0.98
N ALA A 20 -10.70 -6.58 1.74
CA ALA A 20 -9.66 -7.33 2.43
C ALA A 20 -10.27 -8.23 3.53
N GLU A 21 -9.84 -9.50 3.57
CA GLU A 21 -10.30 -10.54 4.51
C GLU A 21 -9.24 -10.90 5.56
N ARG A 22 -7.99 -10.51 5.33
CA ARG A 22 -6.85 -10.78 6.22
C ARG A 22 -5.80 -9.69 6.14
N PRO A 23 -4.94 -9.54 7.18
CA PRO A 23 -3.79 -8.63 7.15
C PRO A 23 -2.87 -8.94 5.96
N GLY A 24 -2.31 -7.91 5.35
CA GLY A 24 -1.39 -8.06 4.23
C GLY A 24 -2.04 -8.53 2.91
N GLN A 25 -3.37 -8.59 2.84
CA GLN A 25 -4.03 -8.95 1.59
C GLN A 25 -4.09 -7.78 0.63
N ILE A 26 -4.61 -6.64 1.06
CA ILE A 26 -4.73 -5.45 0.23
C ILE A 26 -4.10 -4.26 0.95
N TRP A 27 -3.11 -3.65 0.32
CA TRP A 27 -2.63 -2.34 0.73
C TRP A 27 -3.16 -1.28 -0.23
N THR A 28 -3.43 -0.10 0.30
CA THR A 28 -3.75 1.08 -0.51
C THR A 28 -2.65 2.09 -0.34
N TYR A 29 -2.10 2.64 -1.44
CA TYR A 29 -1.27 3.82 -1.37
C TYR A 29 -1.88 4.98 -2.14
N ASP A 30 -1.65 6.18 -1.63
CA ASP A 30 -2.16 7.40 -2.24
C ASP A 30 -1.32 8.62 -1.82
N PHE A 31 -1.51 9.75 -2.50
CA PHE A 31 -0.75 10.96 -2.26
C PHE A 31 -1.62 12.08 -1.68
N ILE A 32 -1.05 12.77 -0.68
CA ILE A 32 -1.59 14.03 -0.14
C ILE A 32 -0.61 15.15 -0.43
N HIS A 33 -1.13 16.34 -0.66
CA HIS A 33 -0.35 17.56 -0.81
C HIS A 33 -0.65 18.52 0.33
N ASP A 34 0.41 19.16 0.85
CA ASP A 34 0.35 20.18 1.89
C ASP A 34 1.49 21.19 1.67
N ALA A 35 1.68 22.14 2.59
CA ALA A 35 2.76 23.11 2.52
C ALA A 35 3.25 23.50 3.92
N CYS A 36 4.53 23.84 4.03
CA CYS A 36 5.06 24.52 5.21
C CYS A 36 4.66 26.00 5.22
N GLU A 37 4.79 26.65 6.40
CA GLU A 37 4.56 28.08 6.62
C GLU A 37 5.30 28.97 5.60
N ASN A 38 6.52 28.61 5.25
CA ASN A 38 7.34 29.31 4.25
C ASN A 38 6.93 29.03 2.79
N GLY A 39 5.78 28.40 2.53
CA GLY A 39 5.27 28.08 1.21
C GLY A 39 5.94 26.86 0.53
N ARG A 40 6.91 26.20 1.18
CA ARG A 40 7.52 24.98 0.65
C ARG A 40 6.49 23.85 0.57
N LYS A 41 6.26 23.34 -0.62
CA LYS A 41 5.30 22.26 -0.85
C LYS A 41 5.74 20.96 -0.18
N LEU A 42 4.80 20.28 0.44
CA LEU A 42 4.93 18.94 0.97
C LEU A 42 4.12 17.96 0.13
N LYS A 43 4.71 16.83 -0.19
CA LYS A 43 4.03 15.70 -0.80
C LYS A 43 4.18 14.49 0.12
N LEU A 44 3.06 13.91 0.52
CA LEU A 44 2.99 12.78 1.42
C LEU A 44 2.57 11.55 0.60
N LEU A 45 3.32 10.46 0.74
CA LEU A 45 2.89 9.13 0.30
C LEU A 45 2.35 8.39 1.52
N THR A 46 1.10 8.00 1.48
CA THR A 46 0.46 7.19 2.53
C THR A 46 0.33 5.75 2.04
N VAL A 47 0.63 4.78 2.91
CA VAL A 47 0.41 3.35 2.65
C VAL A 47 -0.35 2.78 3.82
N THR A 48 -1.52 2.17 3.56
CA THR A 48 -2.40 1.62 4.60
C THR A 48 -2.80 0.19 4.26
N ASP A 49 -2.93 -0.66 5.28
CA ASP A 49 -3.55 -1.98 5.14
C ASP A 49 -5.08 -1.85 5.28
N GLU A 50 -5.82 -2.32 4.27
CA GLU A 50 -7.28 -2.17 4.23
C GLU A 50 -8.01 -3.07 5.23
N PHE A 51 -7.42 -4.16 5.67
CA PHE A 51 -8.07 -5.09 6.60
C PHE A 51 -8.21 -4.49 8.00
N HIS A 52 -7.09 -4.11 8.58
CA HIS A 52 -7.03 -3.61 9.97
C HIS A 52 -6.74 -2.11 10.08
N ARG A 53 -6.79 -1.38 8.97
CA ARG A 53 -6.67 0.10 8.92
C ARG A 53 -5.31 0.64 9.39
N GLU A 54 -4.30 -0.20 9.55
CA GLU A 54 -2.97 0.25 9.95
C GLU A 54 -2.35 1.15 8.90
N SER A 55 -1.84 2.30 9.33
CA SER A 55 -0.99 3.16 8.51
C SER A 55 0.43 2.60 8.53
N LEU A 56 0.80 1.87 7.48
CA LEU A 56 2.11 1.23 7.37
C LEU A 56 3.22 2.25 7.19
N ALA A 57 2.98 3.30 6.40
CA ALA A 57 3.92 4.41 6.21
C ALA A 57 3.20 5.71 5.85
N ILE A 58 3.80 6.84 6.27
CA ILE A 58 3.57 8.18 5.73
C ILE A 58 4.94 8.79 5.39
N GLN A 59 5.34 8.73 4.12
CA GLN A 59 6.59 9.34 3.67
C GLN A 59 6.35 10.79 3.27
N VAL A 60 7.03 11.72 3.92
CA VAL A 60 6.91 13.17 3.68
C VAL A 60 8.14 13.69 2.96
N GLU A 61 7.95 14.30 1.79
CA GLU A 61 9.03 14.89 0.98
C GLU A 61 8.53 16.13 0.22
N GLY A 62 9.44 16.96 -0.30
CA GLY A 62 9.06 18.01 -1.25
C GLY A 62 8.66 17.46 -2.62
N ARG A 63 9.23 16.31 -3.01
CA ARG A 63 8.92 15.57 -4.25
C ARG A 63 9.04 14.08 -3.99
N LEU A 64 8.14 13.30 -4.59
CA LEU A 64 8.14 11.84 -4.50
C LEU A 64 8.20 11.23 -5.90
N PRO A 65 9.41 11.11 -6.48
CA PRO A 65 9.60 10.40 -7.73
C PRO A 65 9.35 8.89 -7.55
N SER A 66 9.10 8.17 -8.64
CA SER A 66 8.83 6.72 -8.63
C SER A 66 9.89 5.91 -7.87
N LYS A 67 11.17 6.28 -8.01
CA LYS A 67 12.27 5.64 -7.27
C LYS A 67 12.05 5.69 -5.75
N LYS A 68 11.65 6.87 -5.23
CA LYS A 68 11.40 7.04 -3.79
C LYS A 68 10.19 6.25 -3.32
N VAL A 69 9.13 6.20 -4.13
CA VAL A 69 7.95 5.37 -3.84
C VAL A 69 8.34 3.89 -3.78
N ILE A 70 9.15 3.42 -4.73
CA ILE A 70 9.66 2.03 -4.75
C ILE A 70 10.52 1.74 -3.52
N GLU A 71 11.38 2.66 -3.09
CA GLU A 71 12.20 2.50 -1.87
C GLU A 71 11.32 2.30 -0.63
N VAL A 72 10.24 3.09 -0.49
CA VAL A 72 9.28 2.94 0.62
C VAL A 72 8.58 1.59 0.55
N LEU A 73 8.03 1.23 -0.61
CA LEU A 73 7.35 -0.05 -0.78
C LEU A 73 8.29 -1.24 -0.54
N LYS A 74 9.55 -1.14 -0.99
CA LYS A 74 10.57 -2.18 -0.75
C LYS A 74 10.79 -2.40 0.75
N SER A 75 11.00 -1.32 1.50
CA SER A 75 11.16 -1.40 2.95
C SER A 75 9.93 -2.02 3.64
N LEU A 76 8.73 -1.66 3.20
CA LEU A 76 7.51 -2.24 3.73
C LEU A 76 7.36 -3.74 3.39
N PHE A 77 7.73 -4.16 2.18
CA PHE A 77 7.73 -5.57 1.79
C PHE A 77 8.73 -6.39 2.62
N GLU A 78 9.90 -5.83 2.93
CA GLU A 78 10.89 -6.45 3.80
C GLU A 78 10.38 -6.60 5.25
N GLN A 79 9.61 -5.64 5.76
CA GLN A 79 9.10 -5.62 7.13
C GLN A 79 7.83 -6.45 7.34
N HIS A 80 6.91 -6.42 6.38
CA HIS A 80 5.56 -6.97 6.51
C HIS A 80 5.27 -8.13 5.56
N GLY A 81 6.17 -8.41 4.61
CA GLY A 81 5.89 -9.26 3.46
C GLY A 81 5.18 -8.50 2.34
N ALA A 82 5.25 -9.04 1.12
CA ALA A 82 4.53 -8.47 -0.01
C ALA A 82 3.02 -8.71 0.13
N PRO A 83 2.17 -7.68 -0.03
CA PRO A 83 0.72 -7.89 -0.03
C PRO A 83 0.29 -8.64 -1.30
N GLU A 84 -0.88 -9.25 -1.26
CA GLU A 84 -1.45 -9.89 -2.45
C GLU A 84 -1.80 -8.86 -3.52
N PHE A 85 -2.42 -7.75 -3.09
CA PHE A 85 -2.82 -6.66 -3.96
C PHE A 85 -2.38 -5.30 -3.42
N ILE A 86 -2.05 -4.41 -4.35
CA ILE A 86 -1.86 -2.98 -4.05
C ILE A 86 -2.86 -2.17 -4.86
N ARG A 87 -3.69 -1.40 -4.16
CA ARG A 87 -4.65 -0.47 -4.74
C ARG A 87 -4.06 0.93 -4.80
N SER A 88 -4.23 1.62 -5.92
CA SER A 88 -3.87 3.03 -6.07
C SER A 88 -4.78 3.72 -7.06
N ASP A 89 -4.83 5.05 -6.99
CA ASP A 89 -5.40 5.85 -8.05
C ASP A 89 -4.51 5.82 -9.31
N ASN A 90 -5.06 6.29 -10.42
CA ASN A 90 -4.31 6.47 -11.67
C ASN A 90 -3.51 7.78 -11.61
N GLY A 91 -2.53 7.88 -10.70
CA GLY A 91 -1.60 9.02 -10.61
C GLY A 91 -0.83 9.28 -11.91
N PRO A 92 0.02 10.33 -11.99
CA PRO A 92 0.73 10.67 -13.21
C PRO A 92 1.37 9.44 -13.85
N GLU A 93 1.02 9.15 -15.10
CA GLU A 93 1.26 7.88 -15.84
C GLU A 93 2.68 7.30 -15.68
N PHE A 94 3.68 8.17 -15.53
CA PHE A 94 5.07 7.75 -15.43
C PHE A 94 5.42 7.14 -14.07
N VAL A 95 4.90 7.69 -12.98
CA VAL A 95 5.10 7.17 -11.62
C VAL A 95 4.31 5.88 -11.45
N ALA A 96 3.08 5.84 -11.94
CA ALA A 96 2.22 4.66 -11.87
C ALA A 96 2.82 3.47 -12.63
N LYS A 97 3.37 3.67 -13.85
CA LYS A 97 3.92 2.59 -14.68
C LYS A 97 5.15 1.92 -14.03
N ALA A 98 6.16 2.70 -13.64
CA ALA A 98 7.38 2.16 -13.03
C ALA A 98 7.11 1.47 -11.68
N VAL A 99 6.23 2.07 -10.85
CA VAL A 99 5.82 1.48 -9.57
C VAL A 99 5.02 0.20 -9.81
N GLY A 100 4.06 0.20 -10.72
CA GLY A 100 3.27 -0.98 -11.06
C GLY A 100 4.09 -2.14 -11.61
N GLU A 101 5.11 -1.86 -12.44
CA GLU A 101 6.05 -2.88 -12.92
C GLU A 101 6.88 -3.48 -11.78
N TRP A 102 7.35 -2.62 -10.86
CA TRP A 102 8.10 -3.07 -9.69
C TRP A 102 7.23 -3.94 -8.77
N ILE A 103 6.01 -3.53 -8.48
CA ILE A 103 5.05 -4.28 -7.66
C ILE A 103 4.84 -5.68 -8.23
N ARG A 104 4.56 -5.80 -9.53
CA ARG A 104 4.35 -7.09 -10.20
C ARG A 104 5.58 -7.99 -10.15
N LYS A 105 6.79 -7.43 -10.34
CA LYS A 105 8.05 -8.18 -10.25
C LYS A 105 8.32 -8.72 -8.85
N ASN A 106 7.74 -8.10 -7.82
CA ASN A 106 7.90 -8.50 -6.42
C ASN A 106 6.71 -9.30 -5.86
N GLY A 107 5.89 -9.89 -6.73
CA GLY A 107 4.88 -10.87 -6.36
C GLY A 107 3.53 -10.30 -5.92
N SER A 108 3.31 -8.99 -6.06
CA SER A 108 2.01 -8.36 -5.79
C SER A 108 1.28 -7.99 -7.09
N GLN A 109 -0.03 -7.93 -7.04
CA GLN A 109 -0.86 -7.45 -8.15
C GLN A 109 -1.27 -6.00 -7.93
N THR A 110 -1.27 -5.20 -9.00
CA THR A 110 -1.75 -3.82 -8.94
C THR A 110 -3.23 -3.77 -9.32
N TYR A 111 -4.04 -3.17 -8.47
CA TYR A 111 -5.44 -2.88 -8.73
C TYR A 111 -5.63 -1.38 -8.91
N PHE A 112 -5.84 -0.95 -10.13
CA PHE A 112 -6.10 0.47 -10.43
C PHE A 112 -7.57 0.79 -10.27
N ILE A 113 -7.86 1.88 -9.56
CA ILE A 113 -9.20 2.41 -9.40
C ILE A 113 -9.70 2.92 -10.75
N GLU A 114 -10.90 2.52 -11.15
CA GLU A 114 -11.48 2.97 -12.41
C GLU A 114 -11.73 4.49 -12.37
N PRO A 115 -11.40 5.23 -13.45
CA PRO A 115 -11.73 6.64 -13.54
C PRO A 115 -13.24 6.88 -13.36
N GLY A 116 -13.61 7.71 -12.38
CA GLY A 116 -15.01 8.01 -12.05
C GLY A 116 -15.64 7.03 -11.05
N SER A 117 -14.85 6.21 -10.37
CA SER A 117 -15.27 5.29 -9.31
C SER A 117 -14.63 5.63 -7.96
N PRO A 118 -14.88 6.83 -7.38
CA PRO A 118 -14.24 7.26 -6.13
C PRO A 118 -14.55 6.32 -4.96
N TRP A 119 -15.70 5.66 -4.95
CA TRP A 119 -16.06 4.68 -3.91
C TRP A 119 -15.06 3.51 -3.79
N GLN A 120 -14.27 3.24 -4.84
CA GLN A 120 -13.21 2.22 -4.80
C GLN A 120 -12.00 2.67 -3.99
N ASN A 121 -11.85 3.98 -3.70
CA ASN A 121 -10.78 4.56 -2.88
C ASN A 121 -11.23 4.95 -1.46
N GLY A 122 -12.42 4.54 -1.04
CA GLY A 122 -13.02 4.98 0.23
C GLY A 122 -12.14 4.76 1.46
N TYR A 123 -11.22 3.78 1.41
CA TYR A 123 -10.25 3.54 2.50
C TYR A 123 -9.19 4.63 2.57
N ALA A 124 -8.57 4.98 1.44
CA ALA A 124 -7.59 6.06 1.39
C ALA A 124 -8.26 7.41 1.70
N GLU A 125 -9.42 7.70 1.12
CA GLU A 125 -10.17 8.94 1.39
C GLU A 125 -10.52 9.08 2.88
N SER A 126 -11.02 8.01 3.51
CA SER A 126 -11.32 8.00 4.94
C SER A 126 -10.07 8.20 5.80
N PHE A 127 -8.95 7.60 5.43
CA PHE A 127 -7.67 7.81 6.11
C PHE A 127 -7.17 9.25 5.95
N HIS A 128 -7.22 9.78 4.72
CA HIS A 128 -6.81 11.14 4.41
C HIS A 128 -7.66 12.19 5.14
N GLY A 129 -8.98 11.97 5.26
CA GLY A 129 -9.85 12.83 6.06
C GLY A 129 -9.35 12.93 7.49
N LYS A 130 -9.06 11.78 8.13
CA LYS A 130 -8.54 11.75 9.51
C LYS A 130 -7.16 12.41 9.65
N LEU A 131 -6.24 12.12 8.72
CA LEU A 131 -4.92 12.75 8.73
C LEU A 131 -5.02 14.28 8.57
N ARG A 132 -5.94 14.77 7.73
CA ARG A 132 -6.19 16.21 7.60
C ARG A 132 -6.78 16.80 8.87
N ASP A 133 -7.86 16.22 9.36
CA ASP A 133 -8.61 16.78 10.49
C ASP A 133 -7.82 16.74 11.80
N GLU A 134 -7.01 15.70 12.01
CA GLU A 134 -6.35 15.41 13.28
C GLU A 134 -4.86 15.81 13.30
N CYS A 135 -4.27 16.17 12.14
CA CYS A 135 -2.86 16.54 12.04
C CYS A 135 -2.64 17.72 11.10
N LEU A 136 -2.87 17.57 9.78
CA LEU A 136 -2.42 18.57 8.81
C LEU A 136 -3.11 19.93 8.97
N ASN A 137 -4.40 19.95 9.33
CA ASN A 137 -5.15 21.19 9.56
C ASN A 137 -4.95 21.77 10.96
N MET A 138 -4.36 21.00 11.89
CA MET A 138 -4.12 21.40 13.26
C MET A 138 -2.71 21.99 13.47
N GLU A 139 -1.79 21.69 12.56
CA GLU A 139 -0.37 22.01 12.70
C GLU A 139 0.10 22.98 11.60
N VAL A 140 1.01 23.86 11.96
CA VAL A 140 1.72 24.74 11.03
C VAL A 140 3.19 24.31 10.99
N PHE A 141 3.60 23.67 9.92
CA PHE A 141 4.96 23.15 9.79
C PHE A 141 5.94 24.25 9.38
N ARG A 142 6.93 24.54 10.19
CA ARG A 142 8.00 25.52 9.86
C ARG A 142 8.89 25.02 8.72
N ASN A 143 9.15 23.72 8.67
CA ASN A 143 10.02 23.11 7.68
C ASN A 143 9.68 21.62 7.46
N LEU A 144 10.35 21.01 6.46
CA LEU A 144 10.15 19.60 6.10
C LEU A 144 10.49 18.61 7.23
N GLU A 145 11.54 18.88 8.00
CA GLU A 145 11.98 17.96 9.06
C GLU A 145 11.00 17.94 10.23
N GLU A 146 10.47 19.10 10.60
CA GLU A 146 9.39 19.19 11.58
C GLU A 146 8.14 18.46 11.10
N ALA A 147 7.73 18.67 9.85
CA ALA A 147 6.60 17.96 9.27
C ALA A 147 6.77 16.44 9.34
N LYS A 148 7.97 15.91 9.03
CA LYS A 148 8.27 14.48 9.15
C LYS A 148 8.07 13.96 10.57
N VAL A 149 8.58 14.67 11.57
CA VAL A 149 8.49 14.25 12.98
C VAL A 149 7.05 14.29 13.49
N VAL A 150 6.33 15.37 13.22
CA VAL A 150 4.94 15.54 13.69
C VAL A 150 4.02 14.52 13.04
N ILE A 151 4.12 14.34 11.71
CA ILE A 151 3.27 13.40 10.96
C ILE A 151 3.58 11.95 11.35
N GLU A 152 4.86 11.60 11.57
CA GLU A 152 5.21 10.24 12.05
C GLU A 152 4.71 10.00 13.48
N THR A 153 4.76 11.00 14.34
CA THR A 153 4.19 10.91 15.71
C THR A 153 2.69 10.70 15.66
N TRP A 154 1.97 11.44 14.80
CA TRP A 154 0.54 11.22 14.57
C TRP A 154 0.28 9.81 14.03
N ARG A 155 1.05 9.30 13.05
CA ARG A 155 0.90 7.95 12.50
C ARG A 155 1.01 6.87 13.59
N ARG A 156 1.98 7.01 14.51
CA ARG A 156 2.13 6.07 15.63
C ARG A 156 0.91 6.10 16.55
N ARG A 157 0.44 7.29 16.93
CA ARG A 157 -0.77 7.46 17.74
C ARG A 157 -2.00 6.91 17.04
N TYR A 158 -2.15 7.17 15.74
CA TYR A 158 -3.23 6.61 14.93
C TYR A 158 -3.27 5.07 15.00
N ASN A 159 -2.13 4.41 14.93
CA ASN A 159 -2.06 2.95 14.97
C ASN A 159 -2.22 2.38 16.38
N GLN A 160 -1.73 3.06 17.40
CA GLN A 160 -1.63 2.54 18.77
C GLN A 160 -2.76 2.97 19.68
N GLU A 161 -3.29 4.18 19.50
CA GLU A 161 -4.17 4.83 20.46
C GLU A 161 -5.56 5.15 19.89
N ARG A 162 -5.66 5.32 18.55
CA ARG A 162 -6.90 5.76 17.93
C ARG A 162 -7.89 4.62 17.74
N PRO A 163 -9.07 4.64 18.40
CA PRO A 163 -10.10 3.61 18.20
C PRO A 163 -10.83 3.83 16.86
N HIS A 164 -11.20 2.73 16.21
CA HIS A 164 -11.94 2.72 14.95
C HIS A 164 -13.28 2.01 15.11
N SER A 165 -14.39 2.67 14.80
CA SER A 165 -15.72 2.07 14.83
C SER A 165 -15.83 0.84 13.94
N SER A 166 -15.20 0.87 12.75
CA SER A 166 -15.16 -0.27 11.82
C SER A 166 -14.36 -1.47 12.33
N LEU A 167 -13.57 -1.31 13.39
CA LEU A 167 -12.80 -2.36 14.06
C LEU A 167 -13.36 -2.72 15.45
N GLY A 168 -14.62 -2.38 15.72
CA GLY A 168 -15.23 -2.57 17.02
C GLY A 168 -14.58 -1.72 18.11
N TYR A 169 -14.25 -0.47 17.79
CA TYR A 169 -13.58 0.50 18.66
C TYR A 169 -12.19 0.09 19.16
N ARG A 170 -11.53 -0.82 18.45
CA ARG A 170 -10.11 -1.16 18.68
C ARG A 170 -9.22 -0.27 17.83
N THR A 171 -7.98 -0.15 18.29
CA THR A 171 -6.91 0.44 17.45
C THR A 171 -6.50 -0.53 16.33
N PRO A 172 -5.87 -0.04 15.26
CA PRO A 172 -5.32 -0.90 14.21
C PRO A 172 -4.43 -2.03 14.72
N LEU A 173 -3.51 -1.71 15.65
CA LEU A 173 -2.58 -2.72 16.20
C LEU A 173 -3.26 -3.71 17.14
N GLU A 174 -4.21 -3.29 17.94
CA GLU A 174 -5.00 -4.22 18.79
C GLU A 174 -5.80 -5.20 17.92
N TYR A 175 -6.44 -4.70 16.85
CA TYR A 175 -7.22 -5.53 15.94
C TYR A 175 -6.34 -6.55 15.23
N ARG A 176 -5.17 -6.12 14.73
CA ARG A 176 -4.17 -6.99 14.12
C ARG A 176 -3.70 -8.06 15.10
N ALA A 177 -3.29 -7.67 16.31
CA ALA A 177 -2.80 -8.59 17.33
C ALA A 177 -3.86 -9.62 17.75
N GLN A 178 -5.15 -9.24 17.79
CA GLN A 178 -6.22 -10.18 18.05
C GLN A 178 -6.34 -11.19 16.91
N TRP A 179 -6.40 -10.71 15.66
CA TRP A 179 -6.49 -11.59 14.50
C TRP A 179 -5.33 -12.59 14.43
N GLU A 180 -4.10 -12.14 14.68
CA GLU A 180 -2.91 -12.99 14.72
C GLU A 180 -2.99 -14.07 15.80
N ARG A 181 -3.52 -13.76 16.99
CA ARG A 181 -3.76 -14.75 18.05
C ARG A 181 -4.77 -15.82 17.65
N GLU A 182 -5.87 -15.40 17.02
CA GLU A 182 -6.95 -16.30 16.59
C GLU A 182 -6.53 -17.22 15.43
N HIS A 183 -5.50 -16.80 14.64
CA HIS A 183 -5.06 -17.50 13.44
C HIS A 183 -3.64 -18.07 13.51
N LYS A 184 -2.97 -18.02 14.67
CA LYS A 184 -1.57 -18.52 14.87
C LYS A 184 -1.34 -19.94 14.32
N GLY A 185 -2.29 -20.84 14.45
CA GLY A 185 -2.18 -22.21 13.93
C GLY A 185 -2.27 -22.35 12.41
N LYS A 186 -2.93 -21.40 11.73
CA LYS A 186 -3.13 -21.44 10.27
C LYS A 186 -1.96 -20.79 9.51
N VAL A 187 -1.35 -19.75 10.09
CA VAL A 187 -0.24 -19.02 9.46
C VAL A 187 1.03 -19.87 9.40
N VAL A 188 1.33 -20.63 10.47
CA VAL A 188 2.49 -21.54 10.51
C VAL A 188 2.39 -22.63 9.43
N ASN A 189 1.18 -23.19 9.21
CA ASN A 189 0.96 -24.21 8.18
C ASN A 189 1.06 -23.64 6.74
N ALA A 190 0.66 -22.40 6.50
CA ALA A 190 0.78 -21.75 5.19
C ALA A 190 2.25 -21.45 4.83
N GLN A 191 3.07 -21.01 5.77
CA GLN A 191 4.50 -20.81 5.55
C GLN A 191 5.26 -22.12 5.32
N LEU A 192 4.92 -23.19 6.04
CA LEU A 192 5.50 -24.52 5.83
C LEU A 192 5.12 -25.15 4.48
N SER A 193 3.95 -24.84 3.95
CA SER A 193 3.54 -25.32 2.61
C SER A 193 4.28 -24.60 1.48
N LEU A 194 4.60 -23.32 1.62
CA LEU A 194 5.37 -22.54 0.64
C LEU A 194 6.85 -22.98 0.57
N THR A 195 7.43 -23.41 1.69
CA THR A 195 8.81 -23.93 1.73
C THR A 195 8.94 -25.35 1.16
N ARG A 196 7.86 -26.11 1.09
CA ARG A 196 7.83 -27.46 0.49
C ARG A 196 7.71 -27.47 -1.04
N CYS A 197 7.33 -26.37 -1.66
CA CYS A 197 7.22 -26.22 -3.13
C CYS A 197 8.48 -25.61 -3.78
N ALA A 198 9.66 -25.77 -3.20
CA ALA A 198 10.90 -25.45 -3.91
C ALA A 198 11.12 -26.49 -5.03
N PRO A 199 11.35 -26.07 -6.29
CA PRO A 199 11.57 -27.03 -7.38
C PRO A 199 12.83 -27.85 -7.13
N PRO A 200 12.86 -29.11 -7.54
CA PRO A 200 14.02 -29.97 -7.35
C PRO A 200 15.26 -29.38 -8.05
N ARG A 201 16.35 -29.30 -7.32
CA ARG A 201 17.63 -28.84 -7.87
C ARG A 201 18.02 -29.74 -9.03
N TYR A 202 18.09 -29.18 -10.23
CA TYR A 202 18.57 -29.84 -11.42
C TYR A 202 20.03 -30.25 -11.18
N ARG A 203 20.29 -31.56 -11.01
CA ARG A 203 21.64 -32.12 -10.98
C ARG A 203 22.22 -32.02 -12.39
N SER A 204 23.20 -31.14 -12.59
CA SER A 204 23.99 -31.15 -13.82
C SER A 204 24.86 -32.42 -13.84
N THR A 205 24.53 -33.33 -14.73
CA THR A 205 25.38 -34.48 -15.06
C THR A 205 26.57 -33.96 -15.88
N LYS A 206 27.74 -33.99 -15.27
CA LYS A 206 29.01 -33.82 -16.00
C LYS A 206 29.14 -34.97 -16.99
N SER A 207 29.09 -34.69 -18.28
CA SER A 207 29.51 -35.60 -19.34
C SER A 207 31.03 -35.82 -19.22
N LYS A 208 31.43 -37.06 -18.91
CA LYS A 208 32.79 -37.51 -19.00
C LYS A 208 33.21 -37.50 -20.47
N GLY A 209 34.32 -36.82 -20.75
CA GLY A 209 34.98 -36.88 -22.04
C GLY A 209 35.46 -38.29 -22.32
N LEU A 210 35.22 -38.74 -23.53
CA LEU A 210 35.96 -39.86 -24.15
C LEU A 210 37.16 -39.28 -24.89
N SER A 211 38.35 -39.63 -24.39
CA SER A 211 39.60 -39.59 -25.12
C SER A 211 39.67 -40.83 -25.98
N SER A 212 39.99 -40.71 -27.28
CA SER A 212 40.60 -41.77 -28.04
C SER A 212 41.29 -41.23 -29.31
N LYS A 213 42.57 -41.44 -29.33
CA LYS A 213 43.52 -41.57 -30.47
C LYS A 213 43.55 -40.51 -31.55
#